data_f2016cefe01d2e54ac52841903c4e31d
#
_entry.id   f2016cefe01d2e54ac52841903c4e31d
#
_cell.length_a   1.000
_cell.length_b   1.000
_cell.length_c   1.000
_cell.angle_alpha   90.00
_cell.angle_beta   90.00
_cell.angle_gamma   90.00
#
_symmetry.space_group_name_H-M   'P 1'
#
loop_
_entity.id
_entity.type
_entity.pdbx_description
1 polymer ?
#
loop_
_entity_poly.entity_id
_entity_poly.type
_entity_poly.pdbx_seq_one_letter_code
_entity_poly.pdbx_strand_id
1 'polypeptide(L)'
;GLTAEEIHEIGLSEVERIHGEIYEIMEKVNFDGTLKEFFDFMREDDQFYYPEGPKGRQMYLDQVQVVVDTLSNRIEELFYGLPSIPLQVKPVEAYREASAGIAFYQRGQADGSRPGTYYANLYRMRDMPIYKLENLAYHEAIPGHHMQISIQLEVEDMPSFRKYGGFTVYAEGWALYSETLPKEIGLYKDPYSDFGR
;
A
#
# COMPACT_ATOMS: atom_id res chain seq x y z
N GLY A 1 8.83 -6.34 27.81
CA GLY A 1 7.87 -6.27 26.70
C GLY A 1 6.51 -5.81 27.20
N LEU A 2 5.62 -5.40 26.32
CA LEU A 2 4.27 -5.00 26.65
C LEU A 2 3.44 -6.21 27.08
N THR A 3 2.50 -6.01 28.01
CA THR A 3 1.48 -6.98 28.38
C THR A 3 0.35 -7.00 27.33
N ALA A 4 -0.48 -8.03 27.33
CA ALA A 4 -1.65 -8.10 26.45
C ALA A 4 -2.63 -6.94 26.69
N GLU A 5 -2.81 -6.52 27.94
CA GLU A 5 -3.65 -5.38 28.33
C GLU A 5 -3.10 -4.07 27.74
N GLU A 6 -1.80 -3.81 27.89
CA GLU A 6 -1.16 -2.62 27.33
C GLU A 6 -1.27 -2.57 25.79
N ILE A 7 -1.16 -3.71 25.13
CA ILE A 7 -1.34 -3.80 23.66
C ILE A 7 -2.80 -3.48 23.28
N HIS A 8 -3.78 -3.97 24.06
CA HIS A 8 -5.19 -3.69 23.83
C HIS A 8 -5.50 -2.20 24.00
N GLU A 9 -5.02 -1.58 25.06
CA GLU A 9 -5.21 -0.14 25.31
C GLU A 9 -4.56 0.73 24.21
N ILE A 10 -3.39 0.35 23.72
CA ILE A 10 -2.77 1.01 22.55
C ILE A 10 -3.71 0.91 21.34
N GLY A 11 -4.29 -0.28 21.10
CA GLY A 11 -5.24 -0.47 20.00
C GLY A 11 -6.47 0.44 20.11
N LEU A 12 -7.04 0.59 21.31
CA LEU A 12 -8.18 1.47 21.53
C LEU A 12 -7.82 2.95 21.27
N SER A 13 -6.65 3.39 21.78
CA SER A 13 -6.19 4.76 21.54
C SER A 13 -5.91 5.06 20.06
N GLU A 14 -5.41 4.08 19.31
CA GLU A 14 -5.20 4.22 17.87
C GLU A 14 -6.53 4.29 17.10
N VAL A 15 -7.54 3.53 17.48
CA VAL A 15 -8.89 3.65 16.89
C VAL A 15 -9.45 5.05 17.12
N GLU A 16 -9.32 5.60 18.32
CA GLU A 16 -9.79 6.97 18.62
C GLU A 16 -9.03 8.01 17.78
N ARG A 17 -7.71 7.88 17.68
CA ARG A 17 -6.86 8.75 16.84
C ARG A 17 -7.28 8.71 15.39
N ILE A 18 -7.48 7.50 14.82
CA ILE A 18 -7.90 7.30 13.42
C ILE A 18 -9.29 7.92 13.18
N HIS A 19 -10.24 7.72 14.09
CA HIS A 19 -11.56 8.36 13.98
C HIS A 19 -11.42 9.89 13.93
N GLY A 20 -10.54 10.47 14.75
CA GLY A 20 -10.25 11.90 14.70
C GLY A 20 -9.74 12.35 13.33
N GLU A 21 -8.77 11.64 12.75
CA GLU A 21 -8.27 11.93 11.40
C GLU A 21 -9.37 11.80 10.33
N ILE A 22 -10.25 10.81 10.45
CA ILE A 22 -11.37 10.64 9.50
C ILE A 22 -12.36 11.81 9.60
N TYR A 23 -12.67 12.31 10.81
CA TYR A 23 -13.51 13.49 10.96
C TYR A 23 -12.87 14.73 10.30
N GLU A 24 -11.56 14.92 10.42
CA GLU A 24 -10.87 15.99 9.70
C GLU A 24 -10.98 15.84 8.18
N ILE A 25 -10.95 14.60 7.66
CA ILE A 25 -11.14 14.33 6.23
C ILE A 25 -12.58 14.66 5.83
N MET A 26 -13.58 14.25 6.61
CA MET A 26 -14.98 14.57 6.37
C MET A 26 -15.20 16.10 6.26
N GLU A 27 -14.59 16.88 7.15
CA GLU A 27 -14.60 18.34 7.07
C GLU A 27 -13.97 18.86 5.78
N LYS A 28 -12.77 18.37 5.42
CA LYS A 28 -12.04 18.78 4.21
C LYS A 28 -12.84 18.52 2.93
N VAL A 29 -13.61 17.43 2.89
CA VAL A 29 -14.44 17.09 1.71
C VAL A 29 -15.87 17.63 1.81
N ASN A 30 -16.19 18.39 2.85
CA ASN A 30 -17.52 18.95 3.15
C ASN A 30 -18.61 17.86 3.23
N PHE A 31 -18.30 16.72 3.83
CA PHE A 31 -19.28 15.66 4.05
C PHE A 31 -20.04 15.92 5.36
N ASP A 32 -21.35 16.19 5.23
CA ASP A 32 -22.24 16.43 6.36
C ASP A 32 -23.03 15.15 6.69
N GLY A 33 -22.52 14.38 7.65
CA GLY A 33 -23.11 13.11 8.07
C GLY A 33 -22.35 12.45 9.20
N THR A 34 -22.83 11.29 9.60
CA THR A 34 -22.15 10.45 10.61
C THR A 34 -20.97 9.69 10.00
N LEU A 35 -20.07 9.21 10.85
CA LEU A 35 -18.94 8.35 10.43
C LEU A 35 -19.43 7.12 9.66
N LYS A 36 -20.55 6.52 10.08
CA LYS A 36 -21.14 5.38 9.38
C LYS A 36 -21.59 5.74 7.97
N GLU A 37 -22.28 6.86 7.82
CA GLU A 37 -22.72 7.35 6.50
C GLU A 37 -21.56 7.68 5.59
N PHE A 38 -20.45 8.21 6.15
CA PHE A 38 -19.22 8.43 5.41
C PHE A 38 -18.59 7.12 4.90
N PHE A 39 -18.53 6.09 5.74
CA PHE A 39 -18.05 4.77 5.31
C PHE A 39 -18.95 4.14 4.24
N ASP A 40 -20.25 4.31 4.34
CA ASP A 40 -21.19 3.83 3.32
C ASP A 40 -20.99 4.61 2.00
N PHE A 41 -20.86 5.94 2.05
CA PHE A 41 -20.51 6.78 0.90
C PHE A 41 -19.21 6.35 0.24
N MET A 42 -18.14 6.15 1.00
CA MET A 42 -16.84 5.73 0.47
C MET A 42 -16.87 4.37 -0.22
N ARG A 43 -17.75 3.45 0.24
CA ARG A 43 -17.89 2.12 -0.36
C ARG A 43 -18.82 2.06 -1.56
N GLU A 44 -19.83 2.92 -1.60
CA GLU A 44 -20.94 2.76 -2.54
C GLU A 44 -20.87 3.71 -3.72
N ASP A 45 -20.28 4.90 -3.56
CA ASP A 45 -20.25 5.90 -4.61
C ASP A 45 -19.33 5.50 -5.76
N ASP A 46 -19.86 5.56 -6.98
CA ASP A 46 -19.17 5.17 -8.21
C ASP A 46 -17.92 6.01 -8.51
N GLN A 47 -17.83 7.22 -7.98
CA GLN A 47 -16.66 8.09 -8.18
C GLN A 47 -15.35 7.47 -7.69
N PHE A 48 -15.42 6.52 -6.76
CA PHE A 48 -14.26 5.87 -6.17
C PHE A 48 -13.80 4.63 -6.93
N TYR A 49 -14.36 4.34 -8.09
CA TYR A 49 -14.04 3.13 -8.83
C TYR A 49 -13.79 3.40 -10.29
N TYR A 50 -12.76 2.77 -10.83
CA TYR A 50 -12.62 2.67 -12.28
C TYR A 50 -13.69 1.73 -12.86
N PRO A 51 -14.10 1.92 -14.12
CA PRO A 51 -15.11 1.08 -14.73
C PRO A 51 -14.65 -0.38 -14.82
N GLU A 52 -15.59 -1.31 -14.80
CA GLU A 52 -15.29 -2.71 -15.02
C GLU A 52 -14.70 -2.97 -16.43
N GLY A 53 -13.92 -4.04 -16.54
CA GLY A 53 -13.35 -4.49 -17.81
C GLY A 53 -11.96 -3.92 -18.13
N PRO A 54 -11.46 -4.20 -19.35
CA PRO A 54 -10.05 -3.94 -19.69
C PRO A 54 -9.62 -2.48 -19.56
N LYS A 55 -10.51 -1.55 -19.87
CA LYS A 55 -10.21 -0.11 -19.77
C LYS A 55 -9.96 0.33 -18.32
N GLY A 56 -10.83 -0.07 -17.39
CA GLY A 56 -10.66 0.31 -15.99
C GLY A 56 -9.44 -0.38 -15.37
N ARG A 57 -9.19 -1.65 -15.73
CA ARG A 57 -7.98 -2.37 -15.31
C ARG A 57 -6.71 -1.62 -15.76
N GLN A 58 -6.67 -1.15 -16.99
CA GLN A 58 -5.52 -0.39 -17.49
C GLN A 58 -5.38 0.95 -16.77
N MET A 59 -6.47 1.70 -16.59
CA MET A 59 -6.47 2.97 -15.84
C MET A 59 -5.92 2.79 -14.43
N TYR A 60 -6.28 1.70 -13.74
CA TYR A 60 -5.75 1.39 -12.40
C TYR A 60 -4.24 1.17 -12.43
N LEU A 61 -3.75 0.34 -13.36
CA LEU A 61 -2.32 0.05 -13.48
C LEU A 61 -1.49 1.30 -13.86
N ASP A 62 -2.01 2.10 -14.77
CA ASP A 62 -1.36 3.36 -15.17
C ASP A 62 -1.24 4.31 -13.96
N GLN A 63 -2.30 4.41 -13.16
CA GLN A 63 -2.28 5.26 -11.96
C GLN A 63 -1.34 4.71 -10.87
N VAL A 64 -1.29 3.40 -10.67
CA VAL A 64 -0.30 2.78 -9.76
C VAL A 64 1.11 3.13 -10.19
N GLN A 65 1.40 3.05 -11.50
CA GLN A 65 2.73 3.41 -12.02
C GLN A 65 3.07 4.88 -11.75
N VAL A 66 2.11 5.79 -11.93
CA VAL A 66 2.29 7.22 -11.59
C VAL A 66 2.62 7.41 -10.12
N VAL A 67 1.94 6.71 -9.22
CA VAL A 67 2.21 6.78 -7.77
C VAL A 67 3.61 6.28 -7.44
N VAL A 68 3.98 5.11 -7.97
CA VAL A 68 5.31 4.51 -7.78
C VAL A 68 6.40 5.43 -8.32
N ASP A 69 6.26 5.95 -9.53
CA ASP A 69 7.24 6.85 -10.15
C ASP A 69 7.36 8.17 -9.37
N THR A 70 6.24 8.71 -8.91
CA THR A 70 6.22 9.95 -8.12
C THR A 70 7.04 9.80 -6.85
N LEU A 71 6.85 8.73 -6.09
CA LEU A 71 7.63 8.51 -4.87
C LEU A 71 9.08 8.14 -5.20
N SER A 72 9.32 7.30 -6.23
CA SER A 72 10.67 6.92 -6.64
C SER A 72 11.54 8.14 -6.95
N ASN A 73 10.98 9.14 -7.62
CA ASN A 73 11.66 10.40 -7.94
C ASN A 73 11.90 11.31 -6.72
N ARG A 74 11.26 11.02 -5.61
CA ARG A 74 11.36 11.79 -4.35
C ARG A 74 11.91 10.95 -3.20
N ILE A 75 12.40 9.74 -3.48
CA ILE A 75 12.78 8.78 -2.46
C ILE A 75 13.91 9.32 -1.55
N GLU A 76 14.79 10.17 -2.07
CA GLU A 76 15.89 10.78 -1.33
C GLU A 76 15.42 11.76 -0.22
N GLU A 77 14.14 12.16 -0.24
CA GLU A 77 13.55 12.92 0.86
C GLU A 77 13.29 12.04 2.11
N LEU A 78 13.24 10.72 1.94
CA LEU A 78 12.95 9.76 3.01
C LEU A 78 14.11 8.78 3.24
N PHE A 79 14.85 8.40 2.20
CA PHE A 79 15.85 7.34 2.22
C PHE A 79 17.08 7.70 1.37
N TYR A 80 18.20 7.01 1.58
CA TYR A 80 19.44 7.24 0.83
C TYR A 80 19.40 6.75 -0.62
N GLY A 81 18.37 6.02 -1.03
CA GLY A 81 18.22 5.52 -2.41
C GLY A 81 17.28 4.33 -2.51
N LEU A 82 17.18 3.80 -3.71
CA LEU A 82 16.38 2.62 -4.05
C LEU A 82 17.25 1.37 -4.11
N PRO A 83 16.68 0.16 -3.89
CA PRO A 83 17.35 -1.09 -4.19
C PRO A 83 17.64 -1.22 -5.69
N SER A 84 18.63 -2.05 -6.05
CA SER A 84 19.00 -2.30 -7.45
C SER A 84 18.06 -3.28 -8.14
N ILE A 85 17.32 -4.11 -7.41
CA ILE A 85 16.34 -5.05 -7.95
C ILE A 85 15.18 -4.27 -8.57
N PRO A 86 14.89 -4.45 -9.88
CA PRO A 86 13.81 -3.72 -10.52
C PRO A 86 12.44 -4.08 -9.95
N LEU A 87 11.54 -3.11 -9.92
CA LEU A 87 10.12 -3.30 -9.62
C LEU A 87 9.30 -3.34 -10.91
N GLN A 88 8.31 -4.21 -10.96
CA GLN A 88 7.23 -4.15 -11.95
C GLN A 88 5.87 -4.25 -11.30
N VAL A 89 4.86 -3.63 -11.90
CA VAL A 89 3.46 -3.72 -11.49
C VAL A 89 2.71 -4.56 -12.53
N LYS A 90 1.93 -5.54 -12.07
CA LYS A 90 1.15 -6.44 -12.95
C LYS A 90 -0.24 -6.71 -12.38
N PRO A 91 -1.24 -6.98 -13.24
CA PRO A 91 -2.46 -7.58 -12.77
C PRO A 91 -2.19 -9.03 -12.37
N VAL A 92 -2.97 -9.55 -11.41
CA VAL A 92 -3.00 -10.99 -11.12
C VAL A 92 -3.45 -11.74 -12.37
N GLU A 93 -2.84 -12.88 -12.65
CA GLU A 93 -3.15 -13.67 -13.83
C GLU A 93 -4.56 -14.27 -13.77
N ALA A 94 -5.24 -14.29 -14.91
CA ALA A 94 -6.65 -14.70 -15.02
C ALA A 94 -6.98 -16.07 -14.42
N TYR A 95 -6.03 -17.02 -14.42
CA TYR A 95 -6.27 -18.36 -13.88
C TYR A 95 -6.39 -18.40 -12.35
N ARG A 96 -5.89 -17.37 -11.64
CA ARG A 96 -5.91 -17.33 -10.17
C ARG A 96 -6.57 -16.05 -9.60
N GLU A 97 -6.96 -15.07 -10.42
CA GLU A 97 -7.50 -13.79 -9.94
C GLU A 97 -8.74 -13.96 -9.06
N ALA A 98 -9.60 -14.96 -9.32
CA ALA A 98 -10.81 -15.21 -8.55
C ALA A 98 -10.56 -15.66 -7.09
N SER A 99 -9.37 -16.20 -6.78
CA SER A 99 -9.03 -16.74 -5.46
C SER A 99 -7.86 -16.02 -4.80
N ALA A 100 -7.20 -15.11 -5.50
CA ALA A 100 -6.10 -14.31 -4.94
C ALA A 100 -6.61 -13.19 -4.04
N GLY A 101 -5.75 -12.73 -3.10
CA GLY A 101 -5.99 -11.50 -2.34
C GLY A 101 -6.06 -10.27 -3.24
N ILE A 102 -6.43 -9.12 -2.68
CA ILE A 102 -6.58 -7.86 -3.43
C ILE A 102 -5.27 -7.34 -4.01
N ALA A 103 -4.16 -7.57 -3.29
CA ALA A 103 -2.82 -7.20 -3.71
C ALA A 103 -1.80 -8.11 -3.03
N PHE A 104 -0.62 -8.26 -3.60
CA PHE A 104 0.53 -8.90 -2.95
C PHE A 104 1.83 -8.59 -3.70
N TYR A 105 2.92 -8.60 -2.95
CA TYR A 105 4.26 -8.49 -3.51
C TYR A 105 4.91 -9.86 -3.69
N GLN A 106 5.52 -10.07 -4.84
CA GLN A 106 6.40 -11.22 -5.11
C GLN A 106 7.84 -10.74 -5.24
N ARG A 107 8.71 -11.24 -4.34
CA ARG A 107 10.12 -10.86 -4.34
C ARG A 107 10.84 -11.19 -5.64
N GLY A 108 11.76 -10.33 -6.02
CA GLY A 108 12.69 -10.55 -7.13
C GLY A 108 13.82 -11.52 -6.80
N GLN A 109 14.81 -11.57 -7.66
CA GLN A 109 16.07 -12.29 -7.44
C GLN A 109 17.20 -11.29 -7.14
N ALA A 110 18.09 -11.67 -6.22
CA ALA A 110 19.20 -10.81 -5.81
C ALA A 110 20.17 -10.48 -6.96
N ASP A 111 20.24 -11.33 -7.98
CA ASP A 111 21.08 -11.12 -9.20
C ASP A 111 20.37 -10.25 -10.25
N GLY A 112 19.17 -9.75 -9.98
CA GLY A 112 18.38 -8.94 -10.91
C GLY A 112 17.74 -9.70 -12.07
N SER A 113 17.94 -11.03 -12.16
CA SER A 113 17.39 -11.86 -13.26
C SER A 113 15.86 -11.91 -13.29
N ARG A 114 15.22 -11.65 -12.16
CA ARG A 114 13.78 -11.52 -12.03
C ARG A 114 13.45 -10.29 -11.18
N PRO A 115 12.61 -9.36 -11.69
CA PRO A 115 12.19 -8.21 -10.91
C PRO A 115 11.29 -8.60 -9.74
N GLY A 116 11.22 -7.75 -8.73
CA GLY A 116 10.15 -7.76 -7.76
C GLY A 116 8.83 -7.38 -8.43
N THR A 117 7.75 -8.00 -8.04
CA THR A 117 6.45 -7.76 -8.71
C THR A 117 5.38 -7.41 -7.68
N TYR A 118 4.80 -6.24 -7.83
CA TYR A 118 3.54 -5.89 -7.19
C TYR A 118 2.39 -6.41 -8.07
N TYR A 119 1.60 -7.31 -7.54
CA TYR A 119 0.40 -7.83 -8.19
C TYR A 119 -0.85 -7.13 -7.65
N ALA A 120 -1.62 -6.49 -8.54
CA ALA A 120 -2.93 -5.93 -8.25
C ALA A 120 -4.03 -6.88 -8.76
N ASN A 121 -4.96 -7.25 -7.90
CA ASN A 121 -6.07 -8.11 -8.31
C ASN A 121 -7.22 -7.26 -8.89
N LEU A 122 -7.30 -7.24 -10.19
CA LEU A 122 -8.28 -6.45 -10.93
C LEU A 122 -9.47 -7.32 -11.42
N TYR A 123 -9.75 -8.44 -10.73
CA TYR A 123 -10.86 -9.35 -11.08
C TYR A 123 -12.20 -8.61 -11.03
N ARG A 124 -12.43 -7.87 -9.95
CA ARG A 124 -13.59 -6.97 -9.78
C ARG A 124 -13.08 -5.60 -9.40
N MET A 125 -13.36 -4.59 -10.22
CA MET A 125 -12.90 -3.22 -9.93
C MET A 125 -13.50 -2.64 -8.65
N ARG A 126 -14.67 -3.13 -8.23
CA ARG A 126 -15.30 -2.76 -6.94
C ARG A 126 -14.50 -3.21 -5.70
N ASP A 127 -13.60 -4.17 -5.83
CA ASP A 127 -12.73 -4.57 -4.73
C ASP A 127 -11.47 -3.66 -4.64
N MET A 128 -11.25 -2.80 -5.64
CA MET A 128 -10.07 -1.95 -5.81
C MET A 128 -10.44 -0.46 -5.89
N PRO A 129 -10.98 0.13 -4.81
CA PRO A 129 -11.34 1.54 -4.83
C PRO A 129 -10.11 2.44 -5.01
N ILE A 130 -10.30 3.53 -5.75
CA ILE A 130 -9.24 4.50 -6.09
C ILE A 130 -8.60 5.09 -4.84
N TYR A 131 -9.38 5.32 -3.79
CA TYR A 131 -8.85 5.87 -2.54
C TYR A 131 -7.86 4.94 -1.81
N LYS A 132 -7.86 3.62 -2.11
CA LYS A 132 -6.87 2.67 -1.58
C LYS A 132 -5.66 2.47 -2.50
N LEU A 133 -5.68 3.02 -3.71
CA LEU A 133 -4.63 2.76 -4.69
C LEU A 133 -3.27 3.26 -4.22
N GLU A 134 -3.23 4.45 -3.65
CA GLU A 134 -2.00 5.10 -3.22
C GLU A 134 -1.35 4.35 -2.04
N ASN A 135 -2.13 4.02 -1.01
CA ASN A 135 -1.58 3.28 0.13
C ASN A 135 -1.16 1.85 -0.23
N LEU A 136 -1.92 1.13 -1.08
CA LEU A 136 -1.53 -0.19 -1.57
C LEU A 136 -0.23 -0.14 -2.37
N ALA A 137 -0.04 0.89 -3.22
CA ALA A 137 1.21 1.07 -3.93
C ALA A 137 2.40 1.30 -2.98
N TYR A 138 2.21 2.05 -1.90
CA TYR A 138 3.25 2.27 -0.89
C TYR A 138 3.50 1.02 -0.05
N HIS A 139 2.48 0.23 0.23
CA HIS A 139 2.58 -1.04 0.95
C HIS A 139 3.34 -2.10 0.15
N GLU A 140 2.92 -2.37 -1.09
CA GLU A 140 3.45 -3.46 -1.91
C GLU A 140 4.74 -3.11 -2.63
N ALA A 141 4.88 -1.84 -3.04
CA ALA A 141 6.00 -1.38 -3.82
C ALA A 141 7.03 -0.61 -2.97
N ILE A 142 7.03 0.72 -3.08
CA ILE A 142 7.99 1.64 -2.47
C ILE A 142 7.23 2.59 -1.55
N PRO A 143 7.63 2.72 -0.29
CA PRO A 143 8.81 2.15 0.37
C PRO A 143 8.54 0.81 1.09
N GLY A 144 7.42 0.13 0.79
CA GLY A 144 6.96 -1.08 1.46
C GLY A 144 7.74 -2.35 1.13
N HIS A 145 7.00 -3.42 0.82
CA HIS A 145 7.56 -4.76 0.66
C HIS A 145 8.70 -4.85 -0.36
N HIS A 146 8.55 -4.21 -1.54
CA HIS A 146 9.60 -4.25 -2.54
C HIS A 146 10.91 -3.68 -2.00
N MET A 147 10.88 -2.49 -1.44
CA MET A 147 12.09 -1.84 -0.94
C MET A 147 12.72 -2.62 0.21
N GLN A 148 11.94 -3.02 1.22
CA GLN A 148 12.43 -3.77 2.37
C GLN A 148 13.09 -5.09 1.95
N ILE A 149 12.39 -5.90 1.17
CA ILE A 149 12.83 -7.24 0.80
C ILE A 149 14.02 -7.16 -0.17
N SER A 150 14.02 -6.23 -1.10
CA SER A 150 15.11 -6.06 -2.05
C SER A 150 16.40 -5.60 -1.34
N ILE A 151 16.33 -4.61 -0.46
CA ILE A 151 17.47 -4.19 0.36
C ILE A 151 17.99 -5.37 1.19
N GLN A 152 17.11 -6.16 1.82
CA GLN A 152 17.52 -7.35 2.58
C GLN A 152 18.27 -8.37 1.71
N LEU A 153 17.85 -8.57 0.47
CA LEU A 153 18.51 -9.45 -0.49
C LEU A 153 19.89 -8.94 -0.92
N GLU A 154 20.09 -7.64 -0.96
CA GLU A 154 21.33 -6.97 -1.35
C GLU A 154 22.38 -6.90 -0.24
N VAL A 155 21.98 -7.08 1.04
CA VAL A 155 22.94 -7.06 2.15
C VAL A 155 23.95 -8.20 1.98
N GLU A 156 25.23 -7.83 1.85
CA GLU A 156 26.33 -8.78 1.82
C GLU A 156 26.53 -9.42 3.21
N ASP A 157 27.13 -10.60 3.24
CA ASP A 157 27.47 -11.35 4.48
C ASP A 157 26.30 -11.67 5.41
N MET A 158 25.04 -11.46 4.97
CA MET A 158 23.88 -11.88 5.74
C MET A 158 23.68 -13.40 5.65
N PRO A 159 23.56 -14.11 6.79
CA PRO A 159 23.28 -15.54 6.78
C PRO A 159 22.01 -15.88 5.99
N SER A 160 22.05 -16.94 5.17
CA SER A 160 20.95 -17.30 4.25
C SER A 160 19.60 -17.44 4.95
N PHE A 161 19.55 -17.98 6.17
CA PHE A 161 18.30 -18.11 6.92
C PHE A 161 17.68 -16.77 7.30
N ARG A 162 18.47 -15.71 7.47
CA ARG A 162 17.98 -14.34 7.68
C ARG A 162 17.66 -13.64 6.36
N LYS A 163 18.49 -13.87 5.33
CA LYS A 163 18.32 -13.25 4.01
C LYS A 163 17.03 -13.71 3.32
N TYR A 164 16.67 -14.98 3.44
CA TYR A 164 15.53 -15.60 2.75
C TYR A 164 14.37 -15.97 3.69
N GLY A 165 14.61 -16.02 5.00
CA GLY A 165 13.59 -16.18 6.00
C GLY A 165 12.84 -14.87 6.26
N GLY A 166 11.67 -14.95 6.89
CA GLY A 166 10.90 -13.77 7.25
C GLY A 166 10.03 -14.02 8.47
N PHE A 167 9.74 -12.93 9.16
CA PHE A 167 8.72 -12.87 10.21
C PHE A 167 7.62 -11.95 9.72
N THR A 168 6.40 -12.44 9.74
CA THR A 168 5.23 -11.67 9.26
C THR A 168 5.13 -10.31 9.96
N VAL A 169 5.30 -10.28 11.28
CA VAL A 169 5.26 -9.01 12.04
C VAL A 169 6.31 -8.00 11.57
N TYR A 170 7.48 -8.46 11.10
CA TYR A 170 8.51 -7.57 10.58
C TYR A 170 8.16 -7.07 9.18
N ALA A 171 7.70 -7.97 8.30
CA ALA A 171 7.36 -7.61 6.93
C ALA A 171 6.11 -6.71 6.86
N GLU A 172 5.03 -7.15 7.49
CA GLU A 172 3.76 -6.39 7.49
C GLU A 172 3.84 -5.11 8.34
N GLY A 173 4.54 -5.18 9.49
CA GLY A 173 4.74 -4.00 10.33
C GLY A 173 5.54 -2.90 9.62
N TRP A 174 6.54 -3.27 8.82
CA TRP A 174 7.24 -2.32 7.96
C TRP A 174 6.32 -1.77 6.87
N ALA A 175 5.62 -2.64 6.15
CA ALA A 175 4.76 -2.22 5.06
C ALA A 175 3.64 -1.28 5.55
N LEU A 176 3.02 -1.59 6.69
CA LEU A 176 2.03 -0.70 7.33
C LEU A 176 2.65 0.64 7.75
N TYR A 177 3.83 0.64 8.35
CA TYR A 177 4.55 1.88 8.69
C TYR A 177 4.88 2.69 7.43
N SER A 178 5.32 2.01 6.38
CA SER A 178 5.71 2.65 5.12
C SER A 178 4.56 3.38 4.41
N GLU A 179 3.31 2.99 4.66
CA GLU A 179 2.13 3.70 4.15
C GLU A 179 2.03 5.13 4.72
N THR A 180 2.59 5.39 5.90
CA THR A 180 2.53 6.72 6.54
C THR A 180 3.60 7.68 6.04
N LEU A 181 4.77 7.18 5.63
CA LEU A 181 5.93 7.98 5.28
C LEU A 181 5.71 8.96 4.12
N PRO A 182 5.01 8.60 3.04
CA PRO A 182 4.75 9.53 1.94
C PRO A 182 3.97 10.79 2.35
N LYS A 183 3.15 10.70 3.40
CA LYS A 183 2.44 11.85 3.95
C LYS A 183 3.40 12.90 4.53
N GLU A 184 4.52 12.47 5.12
CA GLU A 184 5.54 13.37 5.70
C GLU A 184 6.19 14.29 4.66
N ILE A 185 6.25 13.83 3.40
CA ILE A 185 6.77 14.61 2.27
C ILE A 185 5.66 15.23 1.40
N GLY A 186 4.42 15.29 1.91
CA GLY A 186 3.29 15.97 1.27
C GLY A 186 2.68 15.22 0.08
N LEU A 187 2.76 13.89 0.07
CA LEU A 187 1.91 13.02 -0.74
C LEU A 187 0.55 12.79 -0.05
N TYR A 188 -0.32 11.96 -0.59
CA TYR A 188 -1.72 11.90 -0.16
C TYR A 188 -2.43 13.26 -0.26
N LYS A 189 -2.28 13.91 -1.42
CA LYS A 189 -2.87 15.25 -1.65
C LYS A 189 -4.39 15.23 -1.72
N ASP A 190 -4.96 14.12 -2.20
CA ASP A 190 -6.39 13.88 -2.20
C ASP A 190 -6.83 13.42 -0.81
N PRO A 191 -7.77 14.12 -0.15
CA PRO A 191 -8.29 13.70 1.15
C PRO A 191 -8.88 12.28 1.15
N TYR A 192 -9.42 11.83 0.02
CA TYR A 192 -9.92 10.45 -0.09
C TYR A 192 -8.79 9.42 -0.12
N SER A 193 -7.65 9.72 -0.73
CA SER A 193 -6.46 8.87 -0.65
C SER A 193 -5.90 8.83 0.78
N ASP A 194 -5.92 9.95 1.51
CA ASP A 194 -5.54 10.00 2.93
C ASP A 194 -6.48 9.17 3.82
N PHE A 195 -7.77 9.12 3.49
CA PHE A 195 -8.71 8.19 4.12
C PHE A 195 -8.38 6.73 3.83
N GLY A 196 -7.88 6.41 2.66
CA GLY A 196 -7.53 5.05 2.23
C GLY A 196 -6.32 4.46 2.95
N ARG A 197 -5.49 5.32 3.53
CA ARG A 197 -4.31 4.99 4.34
C ARG A 197 -4.73 4.49 5.73
#